data_f0d2fce0c532e2dc23c1c2c63af97ca1
#
_entry.id   f0d2fce0c532e2dc23c1c2c63af97ca1
#
_cell.length_a   1.000
_cell.length_b   1.000
_cell.length_c   1.000
_cell.angle_alpha   90.00
_cell.angle_beta   90.00
_cell.angle_gamma   90.00
#
_symmetry.space_group_name_H-M   'P 1'
#
loop_
_entity.id
_entity.type
_entity.pdbx_description
1 polymer ?
#
loop_
_entity_poly.entity_id
_entity_poly.type
_entity_poly.pdbx_seq_one_letter_code
_entity_poly.pdbx_strand_id
1 'polypeptide(L)'
;MKKYIKLFVATAVASIVFTACTNDFEEKNTNPNAPESVDPQFLLTNVVSVSSDLSAYQQGFRQANYLAQFAASIEFERIDRYEMGSNSEYWSAIFRLLSDIKSMKASPAANDAYVAVGDIMQSYLFSQLTDLWNDVPYTEAVAALEGTFSPKYDTQESIYTDPEIGILAVLKKAVNTLENTNNVIQGDIMFQGDLEKWVRFANSLQVRYLLRISKRTTDFTDLQTLADSGKLMRSNADNAVVPYLASAPNQFPMFNAALGLYQEHTMTKTVETVLTAWDDPRVAVLYKPTEASKNSATPEYKGLQNGQSSSTINANGIDLNNISLFGSIFRDVADGIDAQYMQYSEVQFALAEAAARGYITGDANMYYQNAVTASFEYYNTVLPTDYFTRTEIVLDGTANDLEKILTQKWLSLINVGHEAWFNVRRTGIPNLEAGPDNFNNDKYPVRYLYPESEQATNSENYKVAVERIGGDNINSKGWWEK
;
A
#
# COMPACT_ATOMS: atom_id res chain seq x y z
N MET A 1 -23.58 -4.33 -77.69
CA MET A 1 -23.56 -5.57 -76.92
C MET A 1 -22.21 -5.99 -76.40
N LYS A 2 -21.13 -6.13 -77.15
CA LYS A 2 -19.83 -6.58 -76.67
C LYS A 2 -19.18 -5.71 -75.57
N LYS A 3 -19.45 -4.40 -75.45
CA LYS A 3 -18.94 -3.47 -74.49
C LYS A 3 -19.60 -3.63 -73.08
N TYR A 4 -20.90 -3.93 -73.08
CA TYR A 4 -21.64 -4.14 -71.83
C TYR A 4 -21.42 -5.53 -71.23
N ILE A 5 -21.12 -6.55 -72.06
CA ILE A 5 -20.75 -7.88 -71.59
C ILE A 5 -19.38 -7.84 -70.89
N LYS A 6 -18.39 -7.05 -71.40
CA LYS A 6 -17.08 -6.88 -70.73
C LYS A 6 -17.21 -6.15 -69.44
N LEU A 7 -18.11 -5.15 -69.34
CA LEU A 7 -18.36 -4.43 -68.11
C LEU A 7 -19.01 -5.34 -67.03
N PHE A 8 -19.98 -6.14 -67.44
CA PHE A 8 -20.70 -7.08 -66.57
C PHE A 8 -19.78 -8.20 -66.02
N VAL A 9 -18.90 -8.73 -66.89
CA VAL A 9 -17.90 -9.73 -66.47
C VAL A 9 -16.84 -9.10 -65.54
N ALA A 10 -16.40 -7.86 -65.78
CA ALA A 10 -15.48 -7.16 -64.91
C ALA A 10 -16.07 -6.87 -63.51
N THR A 11 -17.37 -6.50 -63.46
CA THR A 11 -18.08 -6.26 -62.20
C THR A 11 -18.32 -7.57 -61.45
N ALA A 12 -18.64 -8.65 -62.10
CA ALA A 12 -18.85 -9.98 -61.50
C ALA A 12 -17.54 -10.56 -60.94
N VAL A 13 -16.41 -10.37 -61.65
CA VAL A 13 -15.09 -10.79 -61.18
C VAL A 13 -14.63 -9.94 -60.00
N ALA A 14 -14.88 -8.62 -59.99
CA ALA A 14 -14.61 -7.75 -58.86
C ALA A 14 -15.39 -8.14 -57.59
N SER A 15 -16.69 -8.53 -57.75
CA SER A 15 -17.52 -8.97 -56.62
C SER A 15 -17.06 -10.29 -55.98
N ILE A 16 -16.46 -11.20 -56.79
CA ILE A 16 -15.95 -12.48 -56.29
C ILE A 16 -14.62 -12.30 -55.51
N VAL A 17 -13.83 -11.29 -55.88
CA VAL A 17 -12.54 -11.02 -55.15
C VAL A 17 -12.76 -10.41 -53.77
N PHE A 18 -13.88 -9.71 -53.52
CA PHE A 18 -14.18 -9.16 -52.20
C PHE A 18 -14.78 -10.15 -51.22
N THR A 19 -15.26 -11.31 -51.64
CA THR A 19 -15.80 -12.33 -50.75
C THR A 19 -14.77 -13.42 -50.37
N ALA A 20 -13.60 -13.44 -50.98
CA ALA A 20 -12.59 -14.48 -50.76
C ALA A 20 -11.62 -14.18 -49.60
N CYS A 21 -11.68 -12.99 -48.99
CA CYS A 21 -10.71 -12.60 -47.92
C CYS A 21 -11.31 -12.56 -46.53
N THR A 22 -12.57 -12.92 -46.31
CA THR A 22 -13.21 -12.83 -44.99
C THR A 22 -13.61 -14.15 -44.34
N ASN A 23 -13.59 -15.26 -45.09
CA ASN A 23 -13.78 -16.59 -44.51
C ASN A 23 -12.44 -17.06 -43.97
N ASP A 24 -12.35 -17.33 -42.69
CA ASP A 24 -11.21 -17.84 -41.90
C ASP A 24 -10.34 -16.76 -41.22
N PHE A 25 -10.74 -15.48 -41.16
CA PHE A 25 -9.94 -14.46 -40.45
C PHE A 25 -9.92 -14.73 -38.94
N GLU A 26 -11.00 -15.23 -38.37
CA GLU A 26 -11.10 -15.62 -36.97
C GLU A 26 -10.28 -16.88 -36.69
N GLU A 27 -10.35 -17.88 -37.53
CA GLU A 27 -9.65 -19.16 -37.35
C GLU A 27 -8.13 -19.05 -37.60
N LYS A 28 -7.68 -18.15 -38.49
CA LYS A 28 -6.25 -17.91 -38.80
C LYS A 28 -5.58 -16.94 -37.86
N ASN A 29 -6.35 -16.10 -37.15
CA ASN A 29 -5.83 -15.15 -36.16
C ASN A 29 -5.93 -15.69 -34.73
N THR A 30 -6.64 -16.77 -34.46
CA THR A 30 -6.54 -17.47 -33.19
C THR A 30 -5.20 -18.21 -33.14
N ASN A 31 -4.31 -17.74 -32.30
CA ASN A 31 -3.07 -18.47 -32.01
C ASN A 31 -3.46 -19.80 -31.33
N PRO A 32 -3.30 -20.97 -32.00
CA PRO A 32 -3.72 -22.24 -31.41
C PRO A 32 -2.89 -22.63 -30.17
N ASN A 33 -1.82 -21.87 -29.88
CA ASN A 33 -1.00 -22.02 -28.69
C ASN A 33 -1.27 -20.92 -27.64
N ALA A 34 -2.18 -19.97 -27.91
CA ALA A 34 -2.61 -19.05 -26.88
C ALA A 34 -3.67 -19.74 -26.02
N PRO A 35 -3.49 -19.88 -24.70
CA PRO A 35 -4.52 -20.42 -23.84
C PRO A 35 -5.79 -19.56 -23.95
N GLU A 36 -6.93 -20.18 -24.18
CA GLU A 36 -8.24 -19.48 -24.23
C GLU A 36 -8.62 -18.88 -22.88
N SER A 37 -8.03 -19.39 -21.79
CA SER A 37 -8.16 -18.82 -20.44
C SER A 37 -6.89 -19.14 -19.64
N VAL A 38 -6.54 -18.24 -18.73
CA VAL A 38 -5.45 -18.46 -17.77
C VAL A 38 -6.04 -19.11 -16.50
N ASP A 39 -5.36 -20.15 -16.00
CA ASP A 39 -5.75 -20.79 -14.73
C ASP A 39 -5.67 -19.76 -13.59
N PRO A 40 -6.68 -19.65 -12.72
CA PRO A 40 -6.75 -18.65 -11.66
C PRO A 40 -5.55 -18.68 -10.69
N GLN A 41 -4.89 -19.83 -10.49
CA GLN A 41 -3.71 -19.92 -9.65
C GLN A 41 -2.55 -19.04 -10.13
N PHE A 42 -2.32 -18.94 -11.43
CA PHE A 42 -1.23 -18.12 -11.98
C PHE A 42 -1.54 -16.63 -11.86
N LEU A 43 -2.80 -16.25 -12.05
CA LEU A 43 -3.25 -14.87 -11.86
C LEU A 43 -3.19 -14.45 -10.39
N LEU A 44 -3.57 -15.33 -9.46
CA LEU A 44 -3.42 -15.10 -8.02
C LEU A 44 -1.95 -14.89 -7.64
N THR A 45 -1.06 -15.78 -8.09
CA THR A 45 0.38 -15.65 -7.84
C THR A 45 0.91 -14.31 -8.38
N ASN A 46 0.52 -13.92 -9.61
CA ASN A 46 0.94 -12.65 -10.20
C ASN A 46 0.42 -11.45 -9.41
N VAL A 47 -0.87 -11.44 -9.07
CA VAL A 47 -1.48 -10.35 -8.30
C VAL A 47 -0.78 -10.17 -6.95
N VAL A 48 -0.57 -11.25 -6.20
CA VAL A 48 0.08 -11.17 -4.89
C VAL A 48 1.55 -10.80 -5.02
N SER A 49 2.31 -11.40 -5.94
CA SER A 49 3.74 -11.12 -6.12
C SER A 49 3.99 -9.69 -6.55
N VAL A 50 3.28 -9.21 -7.58
CA VAL A 50 3.50 -7.87 -8.13
C VAL A 50 3.02 -6.80 -7.17
N SER A 51 1.83 -6.96 -6.55
CA SER A 51 1.33 -5.96 -5.61
C SER A 51 2.15 -5.88 -4.33
N SER A 52 2.74 -6.99 -3.87
CA SER A 52 3.63 -6.99 -2.70
C SER A 52 4.93 -6.23 -2.97
N ASP A 53 5.59 -6.47 -4.11
CA ASP A 53 6.81 -5.74 -4.48
C ASP A 53 6.53 -4.25 -4.73
N LEU A 54 5.43 -3.93 -5.42
CA LEU A 54 4.97 -2.56 -5.60
C LEU A 54 4.77 -1.86 -4.25
N SER A 55 4.09 -2.51 -3.31
CA SER A 55 3.81 -1.92 -1.98
C SER A 55 5.09 -1.77 -1.15
N ALA A 56 5.91 -2.82 -1.05
CA ALA A 56 7.05 -2.84 -0.14
C ALA A 56 8.24 -2.04 -0.69
N TYR A 57 8.62 -2.26 -1.95
CA TYR A 57 9.83 -1.67 -2.52
C TYR A 57 9.55 -0.40 -3.31
N GLN A 58 8.73 -0.48 -4.37
CA GLN A 58 8.54 0.67 -5.27
C GLN A 58 7.86 1.84 -4.57
N GLN A 59 6.92 1.57 -3.70
CA GLN A 59 6.19 2.59 -2.95
C GLN A 59 6.68 2.73 -1.51
N GLY A 60 6.75 1.67 -0.73
CA GLY A 60 7.15 1.71 0.68
C GLY A 60 8.56 2.25 0.85
N PHE A 61 9.53 1.51 0.35
CA PHE A 61 10.94 1.85 0.54
C PHE A 61 11.34 3.13 -0.19
N ARG A 62 10.95 3.30 -1.46
CA ARG A 62 11.44 4.40 -2.30
C ARG A 62 10.61 5.69 -2.23
N GLN A 63 9.39 5.67 -1.68
CA GLN A 63 8.48 6.82 -1.69
C GLN A 63 7.89 7.09 -0.31
N ALA A 64 7.11 6.13 0.21
CA ALA A 64 6.28 6.34 1.39
C ALA A 64 7.10 6.53 2.67
N ASN A 65 8.28 5.92 2.78
CA ASN A 65 9.18 6.13 3.92
C ASN A 65 9.64 7.59 4.03
N TYR A 66 9.78 8.32 2.91
CA TYR A 66 10.06 9.76 2.93
C TYR A 66 8.84 10.56 3.36
N LEU A 67 7.66 10.22 2.84
CA LEU A 67 6.41 10.91 3.18
C LEU A 67 6.03 10.70 4.65
N ALA A 68 6.31 9.52 5.21
CA ALA A 68 6.12 9.22 6.63
C ALA A 68 7.30 9.64 7.51
N GLN A 69 8.33 10.24 6.94
CA GLN A 69 9.55 10.68 7.62
C GLN A 69 10.30 9.56 8.37
N PHE A 70 10.34 8.35 7.80
CA PHE A 70 11.29 7.32 8.21
C PHE A 70 12.63 7.48 7.50
N ALA A 71 12.59 7.93 6.25
CA ALA A 71 13.76 8.20 5.42
C ALA A 71 13.90 9.69 5.14
N ALA A 72 15.15 10.17 5.09
CA ALA A 72 15.53 11.43 4.49
C ALA A 72 16.62 11.16 3.44
N SER A 73 16.74 12.04 2.45
CA SER A 73 17.68 11.85 1.35
C SER A 73 18.84 12.81 1.43
N ILE A 74 20.07 12.28 1.31
CA ILE A 74 21.29 13.10 1.23
C ILE A 74 21.54 13.58 -0.20
N GLU A 75 21.02 12.86 -1.20
CA GLU A 75 21.06 13.16 -2.62
C GLU A 75 19.73 12.74 -3.26
N PHE A 76 19.32 13.34 -4.38
CA PHE A 76 18.06 13.04 -5.08
C PHE A 76 16.80 13.28 -4.22
N GLU A 77 16.81 14.36 -3.48
CA GLU A 77 15.87 14.70 -2.40
C GLU A 77 14.46 15.13 -2.86
N ARG A 78 14.06 14.81 -4.10
CA ARG A 78 12.79 15.29 -4.71
C ARG A 78 11.56 14.96 -3.86
N ILE A 79 11.37 13.68 -3.52
CA ILE A 79 10.22 13.23 -2.72
C ILE A 79 10.32 13.75 -1.29
N ASP A 80 11.50 13.71 -0.69
CA ASP A 80 11.75 14.21 0.66
C ASP A 80 11.42 15.71 0.78
N ARG A 81 11.61 16.48 -0.29
CA ARG A 81 11.27 17.91 -0.39
C ARG A 81 9.86 18.16 -0.94
N TYR A 82 9.03 17.11 -1.07
CA TYR A 82 7.66 17.18 -1.58
C TYR A 82 7.54 17.62 -3.05
N GLU A 83 8.55 17.39 -3.89
CA GLU A 83 8.39 17.46 -5.34
C GLU A 83 7.67 16.20 -5.83
N MET A 84 6.38 16.15 -5.53
CA MET A 84 5.51 15.01 -5.84
C MET A 84 4.88 15.19 -7.22
N GLY A 85 4.99 14.16 -8.04
CA GLY A 85 4.27 14.08 -9.31
C GLY A 85 2.94 13.34 -9.17
N SER A 86 2.52 12.76 -10.29
CA SER A 86 1.29 11.98 -10.37
C SER A 86 1.45 10.52 -9.91
N ASN A 87 2.68 10.02 -9.75
CA ASN A 87 2.96 8.60 -9.50
C ASN A 87 2.20 7.67 -10.50
N SER A 88 2.21 8.07 -11.77
CA SER A 88 1.41 7.45 -12.86
C SER A 88 1.76 5.98 -13.11
N GLU A 89 2.98 5.56 -12.82
CA GLU A 89 3.41 4.16 -12.92
C GLU A 89 2.67 3.29 -11.91
N TYR A 90 2.52 3.76 -10.67
CA TYR A 90 1.79 3.03 -9.64
C TYR A 90 0.29 2.99 -9.92
N TRP A 91 -0.31 4.11 -10.34
CA TRP A 91 -1.69 4.14 -10.85
C TRP A 91 -1.92 3.07 -11.90
N SER A 92 -1.12 3.08 -12.96
CA SER A 92 -1.24 2.14 -14.08
C SER A 92 -0.99 0.69 -13.65
N ALA A 93 -0.05 0.46 -12.74
CA ALA A 93 0.24 -0.87 -12.21
C ALA A 93 -0.95 -1.45 -11.44
N ILE A 94 -1.61 -0.64 -10.59
CA ILE A 94 -2.80 -1.08 -9.86
C ILE A 94 -3.94 -1.45 -10.82
N PHE A 95 -4.22 -0.63 -11.85
CA PHE A 95 -5.28 -0.97 -12.82
C PHE A 95 -4.97 -2.23 -13.63
N ARG A 96 -3.70 -2.53 -13.93
CA ARG A 96 -3.31 -3.83 -14.54
C ARG A 96 -3.62 -4.99 -13.59
N LEU A 97 -3.26 -4.88 -12.31
CA LEU A 97 -3.57 -5.90 -11.31
C LEU A 97 -5.08 -6.10 -11.11
N LEU A 98 -5.86 -5.02 -11.15
CA LEU A 98 -7.33 -5.09 -11.11
C LEU A 98 -7.90 -5.83 -12.34
N SER A 99 -7.27 -5.66 -13.52
CA SER A 99 -7.62 -6.42 -14.72
C SER A 99 -7.30 -7.91 -14.57
N ASP A 100 -6.16 -8.25 -13.96
CA ASP A 100 -5.79 -9.64 -13.68
C ASP A 100 -6.76 -10.28 -12.67
N ILE A 101 -7.16 -9.54 -11.63
CA ILE A 101 -8.20 -10.00 -10.67
C ILE A 101 -9.54 -10.24 -11.38
N LYS A 102 -9.96 -9.32 -12.25
CA LYS A 102 -11.18 -9.50 -13.04
C LYS A 102 -11.12 -10.76 -13.91
N SER A 103 -9.99 -10.98 -14.58
CA SER A 103 -9.73 -12.17 -15.39
C SER A 103 -9.70 -13.44 -14.55
N MET A 104 -9.08 -13.40 -13.36
CA MET A 104 -9.04 -14.52 -12.41
C MET A 104 -10.45 -14.93 -11.99
N LYS A 105 -11.26 -13.95 -11.57
CA LYS A 105 -12.66 -14.18 -11.13
C LYS A 105 -13.56 -14.68 -12.25
N ALA A 106 -13.30 -14.29 -13.49
CA ALA A 106 -14.05 -14.74 -14.68
C ALA A 106 -13.56 -16.06 -15.28
N SER A 107 -12.44 -16.62 -14.80
CA SER A 107 -11.91 -17.88 -15.32
C SER A 107 -12.91 -19.03 -15.08
N PRO A 108 -13.17 -19.89 -16.09
CA PRO A 108 -14.03 -21.06 -15.91
C PRO A 108 -13.55 -22.05 -14.83
N ALA A 109 -12.26 -21.99 -14.46
CA ALA A 109 -11.66 -22.79 -13.42
C ALA A 109 -11.71 -22.12 -12.03
N ALA A 110 -12.16 -20.88 -11.93
CA ALA A 110 -12.27 -20.18 -10.66
C ALA A 110 -13.45 -20.70 -9.84
N ASN A 111 -13.17 -21.13 -8.63
CA ASN A 111 -14.17 -21.44 -7.63
C ASN A 111 -14.48 -20.21 -6.77
N ASP A 112 -15.43 -20.30 -5.84
CA ASP A 112 -15.86 -19.21 -4.97
C ASP A 112 -14.74 -18.71 -4.03
N ALA A 113 -13.78 -19.57 -3.64
CA ALA A 113 -12.64 -19.16 -2.82
C ALA A 113 -11.69 -18.23 -3.62
N TYR A 114 -11.40 -18.51 -4.92
CA TYR A 114 -10.65 -17.59 -5.78
C TYR A 114 -11.37 -16.27 -5.98
N VAL A 115 -12.70 -16.29 -6.13
CA VAL A 115 -13.50 -15.07 -6.27
C VAL A 115 -13.40 -14.24 -4.99
N ALA A 116 -13.56 -14.83 -3.82
CA ALA A 116 -13.50 -14.14 -2.54
C ALA A 116 -12.09 -13.58 -2.25
N VAL A 117 -11.03 -14.34 -2.52
CA VAL A 117 -9.65 -13.84 -2.39
C VAL A 117 -9.38 -12.71 -3.39
N GLY A 118 -9.90 -12.82 -4.60
CA GLY A 118 -9.87 -11.73 -5.59
C GLY A 118 -10.58 -10.46 -5.09
N ASP A 119 -11.72 -10.60 -4.43
CA ASP A 119 -12.47 -9.49 -3.83
C ASP A 119 -11.68 -8.82 -2.68
N ILE A 120 -10.96 -9.59 -1.87
CA ILE A 120 -10.08 -9.05 -0.81
C ILE A 120 -8.94 -8.24 -1.44
N MET A 121 -8.23 -8.79 -2.44
CA MET A 121 -7.14 -8.10 -3.11
C MET A 121 -7.62 -6.89 -3.90
N GLN A 122 -8.78 -6.96 -4.55
CA GLN A 122 -9.42 -5.83 -5.22
C GLN A 122 -9.70 -4.70 -4.23
N SER A 123 -10.27 -5.02 -3.06
CA SER A 123 -10.54 -4.05 -1.99
C SER A 123 -9.28 -3.38 -1.48
N TYR A 124 -8.19 -4.15 -1.29
CA TYR A 124 -6.89 -3.60 -0.92
C TYR A 124 -6.35 -2.63 -1.98
N LEU A 125 -6.36 -3.01 -3.25
CA LEU A 125 -5.84 -2.19 -4.34
C LEU A 125 -6.66 -0.90 -4.55
N PHE A 126 -7.99 -0.97 -4.46
CA PHE A 126 -8.81 0.23 -4.53
C PHE A 126 -8.66 1.14 -3.31
N SER A 127 -8.38 0.59 -2.12
CA SER A 127 -8.05 1.43 -0.96
C SER A 127 -6.77 2.23 -1.21
N GLN A 128 -5.74 1.61 -1.83
CA GLN A 128 -4.53 2.33 -2.22
C GLN A 128 -4.82 3.43 -3.25
N LEU A 129 -5.63 3.15 -4.28
CA LEU A 129 -6.01 4.15 -5.28
C LEU A 129 -6.73 5.34 -4.63
N THR A 130 -7.81 5.07 -3.90
CA THR A 130 -8.63 6.17 -3.36
C THR A 130 -7.91 6.96 -2.25
N ASP A 131 -7.05 6.32 -1.44
CA ASP A 131 -6.29 7.01 -0.40
C ASP A 131 -5.15 7.87 -0.97
N LEU A 132 -4.64 7.53 -2.16
CA LEU A 132 -3.57 8.27 -2.84
C LEU A 132 -4.09 9.38 -3.76
N TRP A 133 -5.26 9.19 -4.40
CA TRP A 133 -5.78 10.12 -5.42
C TRP A 133 -7.17 10.68 -5.12
N ASN A 134 -7.83 10.27 -4.04
CA ASN A 134 -9.20 10.62 -3.64
C ASN A 134 -10.25 9.91 -4.52
N ASP A 135 -11.05 10.66 -5.30
CA ASP A 135 -12.01 10.05 -6.23
C ASP A 135 -11.27 9.33 -7.37
N VAL A 136 -11.68 8.11 -7.69
CA VAL A 136 -11.04 7.29 -8.75
C VAL A 136 -12.10 6.47 -9.50
N PRO A 137 -11.83 6.03 -10.73
CA PRO A 137 -12.67 5.04 -11.37
C PRO A 137 -12.75 3.76 -10.52
N TYR A 138 -13.97 3.38 -10.12
CA TYR A 138 -14.26 2.22 -9.29
C TYR A 138 -15.30 1.31 -9.95
N THR A 139 -16.54 1.77 -10.10
CA THR A 139 -17.63 0.98 -10.65
C THR A 139 -17.46 0.65 -12.14
N GLU A 140 -16.86 1.56 -12.90
CA GLU A 140 -16.56 1.40 -14.32
C GLU A 140 -15.08 1.05 -14.58
N ALA A 141 -14.31 0.71 -13.53
CA ALA A 141 -12.91 0.34 -13.68
C ALA A 141 -12.73 -0.94 -14.50
N VAL A 142 -11.66 -0.97 -15.30
CA VAL A 142 -11.27 -2.13 -16.16
C VAL A 142 -12.41 -2.68 -17.03
N ALA A 143 -13.28 -1.80 -17.54
CA ALA A 143 -14.44 -2.14 -18.35
C ALA A 143 -14.24 -1.83 -19.85
N ALA A 144 -12.99 -1.76 -20.32
CA ALA A 144 -12.68 -1.48 -21.72
C ALA A 144 -13.20 -2.57 -22.68
N LEU A 145 -13.18 -3.84 -22.27
CA LEU A 145 -13.73 -4.95 -23.06
C LEU A 145 -15.25 -4.91 -23.15
N GLU A 146 -15.92 -4.26 -22.22
CA GLU A 146 -17.36 -3.98 -22.24
C GLU A 146 -17.70 -2.65 -22.93
N GLY A 147 -16.71 -1.98 -23.52
CA GLY A 147 -16.87 -0.75 -24.31
C GLY A 147 -16.74 0.56 -23.53
N THR A 148 -16.36 0.51 -22.25
CA THR A 148 -16.15 1.72 -21.43
C THR A 148 -14.68 2.14 -21.50
N PHE A 149 -14.39 3.15 -22.31
CA PHE A 149 -13.02 3.69 -22.49
C PHE A 149 -12.76 4.97 -21.69
N SER A 150 -13.79 5.60 -21.16
CA SER A 150 -13.71 6.81 -20.35
C SER A 150 -14.55 6.60 -19.08
N PRO A 151 -14.02 5.85 -18.09
CA PRO A 151 -14.76 5.49 -16.90
C PRO A 151 -15.03 6.73 -16.01
N LYS A 152 -16.18 6.76 -15.35
CA LYS A 152 -16.52 7.75 -14.34
C LYS A 152 -15.70 7.56 -13.09
N TYR A 153 -15.45 8.66 -12.40
CA TYR A 153 -14.83 8.65 -11.08
C TYR A 153 -15.91 8.55 -10.00
N ASP A 154 -15.81 7.52 -9.20
CA ASP A 154 -16.63 7.37 -7.99
C ASP A 154 -16.04 8.20 -6.84
N THR A 155 -16.89 8.64 -5.92
CA THR A 155 -16.42 9.39 -4.76
C THR A 155 -15.71 8.49 -3.77
N GLN A 156 -14.69 9.01 -3.08
CA GLN A 156 -14.01 8.27 -2.01
C GLN A 156 -15.00 7.74 -0.96
N GLU A 157 -16.05 8.50 -0.66
CA GLU A 157 -17.14 8.08 0.22
C GLU A 157 -17.82 6.81 -0.29
N SER A 158 -18.31 6.80 -1.54
CA SER A 158 -19.01 5.63 -2.09
C SER A 158 -18.08 4.42 -2.23
N ILE A 159 -16.81 4.62 -2.58
CA ILE A 159 -15.81 3.54 -2.66
C ILE A 159 -15.67 2.82 -1.32
N TYR A 160 -15.72 3.53 -0.19
CA TYR A 160 -15.62 2.90 1.13
C TYR A 160 -16.95 2.38 1.64
N THR A 161 -18.07 3.11 1.43
CA THR A 161 -19.30 2.95 2.23
C THR A 161 -20.52 2.48 1.45
N ASP A 162 -20.45 2.33 0.12
CA ASP A 162 -21.58 1.77 -0.62
C ASP A 162 -21.97 0.39 -0.03
N PRO A 163 -23.24 0.17 0.31
CA PRO A 163 -23.67 -1.01 1.07
C PRO A 163 -23.58 -2.33 0.29
N GLU A 164 -23.41 -2.29 -1.02
CA GLU A 164 -23.37 -3.48 -1.87
C GLU A 164 -21.99 -3.72 -2.49
N ILE A 165 -21.36 -2.66 -2.96
CA ILE A 165 -20.14 -2.72 -3.76
C ILE A 165 -18.95 -1.99 -3.14
N GLY A 166 -19.14 -1.22 -2.07
CA GLY A 166 -18.07 -0.53 -1.37
C GLY A 166 -17.08 -1.50 -0.71
N ILE A 167 -15.87 -1.07 -0.51
CA ILE A 167 -14.77 -1.88 0.03
C ILE A 167 -15.18 -2.65 1.30
N LEU A 168 -15.86 -2.00 2.25
CA LEU A 168 -16.29 -2.64 3.50
C LEU A 168 -17.34 -3.73 3.25
N ALA A 169 -18.31 -3.49 2.37
CA ALA A 169 -19.33 -4.49 2.03
C ALA A 169 -18.74 -5.68 1.28
N VAL A 170 -17.83 -5.42 0.33
CA VAL A 170 -17.13 -6.46 -0.45
C VAL A 170 -16.29 -7.35 0.47
N LEU A 171 -15.52 -6.78 1.40
CA LEU A 171 -14.74 -7.54 2.37
C LEU A 171 -15.62 -8.41 3.27
N LYS A 172 -16.74 -7.88 3.76
CA LYS A 172 -17.72 -8.64 4.59
C LYS A 172 -18.31 -9.82 3.81
N LYS A 173 -18.63 -9.62 2.53
CA LYS A 173 -19.12 -10.67 1.65
C LYS A 173 -18.05 -11.74 1.37
N ALA A 174 -16.80 -11.32 1.12
CA ALA A 174 -15.69 -12.23 0.90
C ALA A 174 -15.42 -13.11 2.13
N VAL A 175 -15.40 -12.53 3.32
CA VAL A 175 -15.30 -13.27 4.59
C VAL A 175 -16.39 -14.32 4.70
N ASN A 176 -17.66 -13.94 4.50
CA ASN A 176 -18.76 -14.89 4.56
C ASN A 176 -18.61 -16.03 3.54
N THR A 177 -18.14 -15.76 2.35
CA THR A 177 -17.87 -16.79 1.32
C THR A 177 -16.79 -17.77 1.80
N LEU A 178 -15.66 -17.23 2.28
CA LEU A 178 -14.53 -18.06 2.72
C LEU A 178 -14.86 -18.93 3.95
N GLU A 179 -15.72 -18.46 4.84
CA GLU A 179 -16.17 -19.22 6.00
C GLU A 179 -17.13 -20.37 5.66
N ASN A 180 -17.79 -20.30 4.51
CA ASN A 180 -18.82 -21.26 4.11
C ASN A 180 -18.42 -22.14 2.92
N THR A 181 -17.20 -22.01 2.40
CA THR A 181 -16.68 -22.84 1.32
C THR A 181 -15.79 -23.97 1.82
N ASN A 182 -15.78 -25.10 1.08
CA ASN A 182 -14.81 -26.17 1.23
C ASN A 182 -13.82 -26.20 0.06
N ASN A 183 -13.88 -25.22 -0.85
CA ASN A 183 -13.00 -25.16 -1.99
C ASN A 183 -11.58 -24.75 -1.53
N VAL A 184 -10.59 -25.15 -2.34
CA VAL A 184 -9.18 -24.85 -2.11
C VAL A 184 -8.67 -23.94 -3.21
N ILE A 185 -7.65 -23.16 -2.92
CA ILE A 185 -6.91 -22.34 -3.89
C ILE A 185 -5.46 -22.82 -3.97
N GLN A 186 -4.86 -22.66 -5.14
CA GLN A 186 -3.44 -22.83 -5.40
C GLN A 186 -2.83 -21.52 -5.86
N GLY A 187 -1.50 -21.44 -5.91
CA GLY A 187 -0.80 -20.24 -6.34
C GLY A 187 -0.79 -19.10 -5.32
N ASP A 188 -1.31 -19.34 -4.12
CA ASP A 188 -1.26 -18.38 -3.01
C ASP A 188 0.12 -18.40 -2.35
N ILE A 189 0.93 -17.38 -2.61
CA ILE A 189 2.28 -17.23 -2.05
C ILE A 189 2.29 -16.48 -0.72
N MET A 190 1.14 -15.92 -0.28
CA MET A 190 1.02 -15.20 0.98
C MET A 190 0.68 -16.14 2.14
N PHE A 191 -0.39 -16.91 2.01
CA PHE A 191 -0.90 -17.78 3.07
C PHE A 191 -0.91 -19.28 2.71
N GLN A 192 -0.32 -19.66 1.57
CA GLN A 192 -0.19 -21.07 1.12
C GLN A 192 -1.54 -21.79 1.01
N GLY A 193 -2.60 -21.05 0.66
CA GLY A 193 -3.96 -21.57 0.51
C GLY A 193 -4.77 -21.66 1.82
N ASP A 194 -4.25 -21.16 2.93
CA ASP A 194 -4.96 -21.10 4.22
C ASP A 194 -6.07 -20.02 4.18
N LEU A 195 -7.31 -20.49 3.95
CA LEU A 195 -8.47 -19.60 3.86
C LEU A 195 -8.82 -18.92 5.20
N GLU A 196 -8.48 -19.52 6.35
CA GLU A 196 -8.69 -18.87 7.64
C GLU A 196 -7.79 -17.65 7.81
N LYS A 197 -6.56 -17.69 7.30
CA LYS A 197 -5.69 -16.51 7.29
C LYS A 197 -6.20 -15.42 6.36
N TRP A 198 -6.79 -15.76 5.22
CA TRP A 198 -7.48 -14.81 4.36
C TRP A 198 -8.67 -14.16 5.06
N VAL A 199 -9.48 -14.92 5.82
CA VAL A 199 -10.56 -14.38 6.65
C VAL A 199 -10.01 -13.40 7.69
N ARG A 200 -8.94 -13.77 8.41
CA ARG A 200 -8.31 -12.88 9.41
C ARG A 200 -7.76 -11.61 8.77
N PHE A 201 -7.11 -11.73 7.62
CA PHE A 201 -6.61 -10.58 6.88
C PHE A 201 -7.76 -9.64 6.45
N ALA A 202 -8.82 -10.18 5.85
CA ALA A 202 -9.96 -9.39 5.40
C ALA A 202 -10.68 -8.67 6.57
N ASN A 203 -10.86 -9.34 7.71
CA ASN A 203 -11.43 -8.73 8.91
C ASN A 203 -10.50 -7.65 9.48
N SER A 204 -9.19 -7.88 9.47
CA SER A 204 -8.20 -6.89 9.92
C SER A 204 -8.11 -5.68 8.99
N LEU A 205 -8.28 -5.87 7.68
CA LEU A 205 -8.45 -4.78 6.72
C LEU A 205 -9.72 -3.96 7.01
N GLN A 206 -10.84 -4.60 7.36
CA GLN A 206 -12.05 -3.88 7.78
C GLN A 206 -11.79 -3.00 9.01
N VAL A 207 -11.04 -3.48 10.02
CA VAL A 207 -10.62 -2.66 11.18
C VAL A 207 -9.80 -1.44 10.72
N ARG A 208 -8.82 -1.63 9.83
CA ARG A 208 -8.02 -0.54 9.25
C ARG A 208 -8.91 0.50 8.58
N TYR A 209 -9.86 0.07 7.75
CA TYR A 209 -10.69 0.97 6.96
C TYR A 209 -11.80 1.63 7.78
N LEU A 210 -12.39 0.97 8.76
CA LEU A 210 -13.32 1.60 9.71
C LEU A 210 -12.65 2.71 10.51
N LEU A 211 -11.39 2.51 10.94
CA LEU A 211 -10.62 3.59 11.55
C LEU A 211 -10.23 4.67 10.54
N ARG A 212 -9.94 4.32 9.27
CA ARG A 212 -9.65 5.28 8.20
C ARG A 212 -10.78 6.30 8.07
N ILE A 213 -12.01 5.83 8.06
CA ILE A 213 -13.20 6.67 7.91
C ILE A 213 -13.80 7.15 9.25
N SER A 214 -13.12 6.95 10.38
CA SER A 214 -13.68 7.22 11.73
C SER A 214 -14.09 8.67 11.97
N LYS A 215 -13.57 9.64 11.23
CA LYS A 215 -14.05 11.04 11.28
C LYS A 215 -15.39 11.26 10.57
N ARG A 216 -15.86 10.29 9.81
CA ARG A 216 -17.07 10.38 8.95
C ARG A 216 -18.23 9.57 9.50
N THR A 217 -18.07 8.91 10.62
CA THR A 217 -19.10 8.11 11.28
C THR A 217 -19.10 8.32 12.79
N THR A 218 -20.25 8.11 13.40
CA THR A 218 -20.42 8.01 14.85
C THR A 218 -20.86 6.59 15.26
N ASP A 219 -21.04 5.70 14.28
CA ASP A 219 -21.41 4.31 14.50
C ASP A 219 -20.16 3.42 14.36
N PHE A 220 -19.79 2.78 15.46
CA PHE A 220 -18.65 1.87 15.56
C PHE A 220 -19.08 0.43 15.87
N THR A 221 -20.34 0.08 15.61
CA THR A 221 -20.90 -1.26 15.88
C THR A 221 -20.15 -2.35 15.12
N ASP A 222 -19.84 -2.13 13.84
CA ASP A 222 -19.06 -3.09 13.04
C ASP A 222 -17.64 -3.25 13.60
N LEU A 223 -17.01 -2.16 14.07
CA LEU A 223 -15.68 -2.21 14.67
C LEU A 223 -15.67 -3.01 15.99
N GLN A 224 -16.68 -2.81 16.84
CA GLN A 224 -16.86 -3.61 18.06
C GLN A 224 -17.10 -5.08 17.74
N THR A 225 -17.95 -5.37 16.75
CA THR A 225 -18.24 -6.74 16.31
C THR A 225 -16.97 -7.46 15.85
N LEU A 226 -16.11 -6.77 15.08
CA LEU A 226 -14.83 -7.31 14.62
C LEU A 226 -13.88 -7.55 15.79
N ALA A 227 -13.79 -6.61 16.75
CA ALA A 227 -12.94 -6.75 17.94
C ALA A 227 -13.33 -7.98 18.77
N ASP A 228 -14.63 -8.25 18.90
CA ASP A 228 -15.17 -9.36 19.69
C ASP A 228 -15.19 -10.71 18.93
N SER A 229 -14.98 -10.69 17.60
CA SER A 229 -15.19 -11.87 16.74
C SER A 229 -14.21 -13.02 16.98
N GLY A 230 -13.03 -12.75 17.53
CA GLY A 230 -11.91 -13.71 17.58
C GLY A 230 -11.33 -14.09 16.20
N LYS A 231 -11.76 -13.37 15.14
CA LYS A 231 -11.42 -13.64 13.73
C LYS A 231 -10.48 -12.59 13.12
N LEU A 232 -9.80 -11.81 13.95
CA LEU A 232 -8.69 -10.93 13.54
C LEU A 232 -7.37 -11.71 13.55
N MET A 233 -6.29 -11.11 13.01
CA MET A 233 -4.94 -11.64 13.19
C MET A 233 -4.63 -11.83 14.68
N ARG A 234 -4.00 -12.96 15.04
CA ARG A 234 -3.80 -13.41 16.43
C ARG A 234 -2.35 -13.35 16.90
N SER A 235 -1.41 -13.34 15.95
CA SER A 235 0.03 -13.27 16.19
C SER A 235 0.78 -12.93 14.91
N ASN A 236 2.09 -12.75 14.98
CA ASN A 236 2.95 -12.56 13.80
C ASN A 236 2.88 -13.71 12.79
N ALA A 237 2.41 -14.92 13.18
CA ALA A 237 2.18 -16.02 12.24
C ALA A 237 1.00 -15.78 11.28
N ASP A 238 0.13 -14.82 11.59
CA ASP A 238 -1.00 -14.40 10.74
C ASP A 238 -0.66 -13.15 9.89
N ASN A 239 0.58 -12.64 9.94
CA ASN A 239 0.97 -11.47 9.18
C ASN A 239 0.71 -11.68 7.68
N ALA A 240 0.06 -10.71 7.04
CA ALA A 240 -0.15 -10.70 5.60
C ALA A 240 1.12 -10.16 4.92
N VAL A 241 2.04 -11.06 4.63
CA VAL A 241 3.35 -10.75 4.06
C VAL A 241 3.73 -11.74 2.98
N VAL A 242 4.55 -11.28 2.03
CA VAL A 242 5.22 -12.15 1.07
C VAL A 242 6.72 -12.09 1.36
N PRO A 243 7.36 -13.20 1.78
CA PRO A 243 8.77 -13.19 2.10
C PRO A 243 9.61 -13.02 0.83
N TYR A 244 10.62 -12.15 0.90
CA TYR A 244 11.72 -12.21 -0.06
C TYR A 244 12.58 -13.45 0.22
N LEU A 245 13.30 -13.92 -0.78
CA LEU A 245 14.07 -15.16 -0.68
C LEU A 245 15.58 -14.87 -0.61
N ALA A 246 16.31 -15.76 0.01
CA ALA A 246 17.77 -15.66 0.10
C ALA A 246 18.49 -15.76 -1.26
N SER A 247 17.79 -16.27 -2.31
CA SER A 247 18.35 -16.46 -3.65
C SER A 247 17.58 -15.70 -4.73
N ALA A 248 18.32 -15.20 -5.74
CA ALA A 248 17.74 -14.54 -6.91
C ALA A 248 16.74 -15.48 -7.65
N PRO A 249 15.69 -14.93 -8.32
CA PRO A 249 15.47 -13.50 -8.52
C PRO A 249 14.63 -12.81 -7.43
N ASN A 250 14.14 -13.53 -6.44
CA ASN A 250 13.15 -13.05 -5.48
C ASN A 250 13.80 -12.51 -4.17
N GLN A 251 14.97 -11.92 -4.28
CA GLN A 251 15.63 -11.20 -3.18
C GLN A 251 15.02 -9.81 -3.02
N PHE A 252 15.15 -9.22 -1.82
CA PHE A 252 14.79 -7.80 -1.66
C PHE A 252 15.58 -6.94 -2.63
N PRO A 253 14.93 -6.07 -3.43
CA PRO A 253 15.61 -5.38 -4.54
C PRO A 253 16.79 -4.50 -4.15
N MET A 254 16.86 -4.04 -2.88
CA MET A 254 18.00 -3.27 -2.36
C MET A 254 19.18 -4.15 -1.90
N PHE A 255 19.02 -5.48 -1.88
CA PHE A 255 20.11 -6.38 -1.55
C PHE A 255 21.26 -6.21 -2.55
N ASN A 256 22.45 -5.92 -2.02
CA ASN A 256 23.64 -5.59 -2.84
C ASN A 256 23.43 -4.43 -3.86
N ALA A 257 22.45 -3.55 -3.61
CA ALA A 257 22.27 -2.39 -4.45
C ALA A 257 23.57 -1.55 -4.56
N ALA A 258 23.68 -0.81 -5.66
CA ALA A 258 24.76 0.16 -5.83
C ALA A 258 24.79 1.14 -4.64
N LEU A 259 25.98 1.50 -4.17
CA LEU A 259 26.16 2.30 -2.97
C LEU A 259 25.36 3.62 -3.04
N GLY A 260 25.31 4.28 -4.20
CA GLY A 260 24.56 5.52 -4.39
C GLY A 260 23.05 5.38 -4.07
N LEU A 261 22.40 4.34 -4.58
CA LEU A 261 20.98 4.09 -4.30
C LEU A 261 20.68 3.86 -2.82
N TYR A 262 21.58 3.20 -2.12
CA TYR A 262 21.41 2.95 -0.69
C TYR A 262 21.68 4.18 0.18
N GLN A 263 22.63 5.03 -0.23
CA GLN A 263 22.98 6.27 0.47
C GLN A 263 21.87 7.31 0.44
N GLU A 264 20.91 7.18 -0.48
CA GLU A 264 19.74 8.04 -0.51
C GLU A 264 18.82 7.84 0.72
N HIS A 265 18.91 6.68 1.40
CA HIS A 265 18.00 6.31 2.49
C HIS A 265 18.70 6.44 3.85
N THR A 266 18.59 7.63 4.44
CA THR A 266 19.14 7.91 5.76
C THR A 266 18.06 7.96 6.82
N MET A 267 18.42 7.73 8.09
CA MET A 267 17.55 7.97 9.25
C MET A 267 17.11 9.42 9.29
N THR A 268 15.91 9.67 9.76
CA THR A 268 15.42 11.04 9.93
C THR A 268 15.63 11.56 11.34
N LYS A 269 15.66 12.89 11.49
CA LYS A 269 15.69 13.53 12.80
C LYS A 269 14.45 13.21 13.65
N THR A 270 13.30 13.04 12.99
CA THR A 270 12.05 12.62 13.65
C THR A 270 12.22 11.24 14.31
N VAL A 271 12.72 10.27 13.56
CA VAL A 271 12.97 8.91 14.10
C VAL A 271 14.05 8.92 15.18
N GLU A 272 15.16 9.64 14.97
CA GLU A 272 16.21 9.80 15.99
C GLU A 272 15.64 10.30 17.32
N THR A 273 14.82 11.35 17.25
CA THR A 273 14.20 11.95 18.43
C THR A 273 13.32 10.96 19.19
N VAL A 274 12.46 10.23 18.47
CA VAL A 274 11.52 9.26 19.04
C VAL A 274 12.29 8.09 19.67
N LEU A 275 13.18 7.45 18.91
CA LEU A 275 13.89 6.24 19.38
C LEU A 275 14.88 6.55 20.51
N THR A 276 15.49 7.76 20.49
CA THR A 276 16.37 8.20 21.60
C THR A 276 15.56 8.46 22.87
N ALA A 277 14.41 9.14 22.77
CA ALA A 277 13.54 9.39 23.92
C ALA A 277 13.04 8.09 24.56
N TRP A 278 12.79 7.07 23.76
CA TRP A 278 12.33 5.76 24.24
C TRP A 278 13.44 4.83 24.72
N ASP A 279 14.71 5.16 24.44
CA ASP A 279 15.85 4.23 24.57
C ASP A 279 15.53 2.88 23.90
N ASP A 280 15.08 2.95 22.64
CA ASP A 280 14.46 1.84 21.91
C ASP A 280 15.50 1.03 21.15
N PRO A 281 15.72 -0.25 21.49
CA PRO A 281 16.74 -1.08 20.85
C PRO A 281 16.43 -1.43 19.39
N ARG A 282 15.19 -1.24 18.90
CA ARG A 282 14.86 -1.43 17.47
C ARG A 282 15.67 -0.50 16.58
N VAL A 283 16.23 0.60 17.11
CA VAL A 283 17.12 1.49 16.35
C VAL A 283 18.27 0.73 15.70
N ALA A 284 18.85 -0.26 16.39
CA ALA A 284 20.00 -1.03 15.89
C ALA A 284 19.66 -2.00 14.75
N VAL A 285 18.38 -2.34 14.57
CA VAL A 285 17.89 -3.18 13.46
C VAL A 285 17.44 -2.32 12.29
N LEU A 286 16.72 -1.23 12.60
CA LEU A 286 16.13 -0.35 11.59
C LEU A 286 17.16 0.57 10.93
N TYR A 287 18.22 0.93 11.65
CA TYR A 287 19.26 1.85 11.16
C TYR A 287 20.65 1.37 11.55
N LYS A 288 21.65 1.78 10.79
CA LYS A 288 23.06 1.59 11.14
C LYS A 288 23.56 2.73 12.02
N PRO A 289 24.48 2.48 12.94
CA PRO A 289 25.20 3.58 13.59
C PRO A 289 25.97 4.39 12.55
N THR A 290 26.29 5.63 12.89
CA THR A 290 27.12 6.47 12.02
C THR A 290 28.46 5.78 11.73
N GLU A 291 28.97 5.96 10.52
CA GLU A 291 30.26 5.37 10.12
C GLU A 291 31.39 5.80 11.06
N ALA A 292 31.35 7.07 11.52
CA ALA A 292 32.32 7.62 12.44
C ALA A 292 32.31 6.94 13.84
N SER A 293 31.15 6.44 14.28
CA SER A 293 31.00 5.88 15.65
C SER A 293 30.83 4.35 15.69
N LYS A 294 30.66 3.66 14.58
CA LYS A 294 30.27 2.24 14.50
C LYS A 294 31.19 1.29 15.29
N ASN A 295 32.44 1.66 15.47
CA ASN A 295 33.44 0.88 16.22
C ASN A 295 33.71 1.44 17.64
N SER A 296 32.95 2.44 18.07
CA SER A 296 33.07 2.99 19.41
C SER A 296 32.39 2.09 20.46
N ALA A 297 32.70 2.29 21.75
CA ALA A 297 32.01 1.61 22.83
C ALA A 297 30.51 2.00 22.93
N THR A 298 30.16 3.17 22.42
CA THR A 298 28.79 3.72 22.36
C THR A 298 28.50 4.21 20.95
N PRO A 299 28.04 3.32 20.06
CA PRO A 299 27.65 3.70 18.68
C PRO A 299 26.54 4.74 18.70
N GLU A 300 26.68 5.77 17.84
CA GLU A 300 25.70 6.86 17.72
C GLU A 300 24.80 6.66 16.50
N TYR A 301 23.53 7.02 16.67
CA TYR A 301 22.53 7.06 15.62
C TYR A 301 22.13 8.51 15.38
N LYS A 302 22.28 9.00 14.15
CA LYS A 302 22.06 10.40 13.79
C LYS A 302 21.11 10.49 12.58
N GLY A 303 20.05 11.24 12.75
CA GLY A 303 19.06 11.50 11.72
C GLY A 303 19.32 12.80 10.97
N LEU A 304 19.02 12.77 9.65
CA LEU A 304 18.95 13.94 8.79
C LEU A 304 17.58 14.60 8.94
N GLN A 305 17.51 15.92 8.98
CA GLN A 305 16.22 16.62 8.89
C GLN A 305 15.66 16.46 7.50
N ASN A 306 14.39 16.03 7.39
CA ASN A 306 13.70 15.91 6.12
C ASN A 306 13.63 17.24 5.35
N GLY A 307 13.53 17.16 4.05
CA GLY A 307 13.26 18.29 3.17
C GLY A 307 14.41 19.29 3.06
N GLN A 308 15.65 18.89 3.33
CA GLN A 308 16.84 19.70 3.06
C GLN A 308 17.32 19.50 1.62
N SER A 309 17.80 20.58 1.00
CA SER A 309 18.52 20.50 -0.26
C SER A 309 19.96 20.00 -0.05
N SER A 310 20.56 19.40 -1.09
CA SER A 310 21.98 19.00 -1.05
C SER A 310 22.90 20.17 -0.69
N SER A 311 22.55 21.40 -1.10
CA SER A 311 23.33 22.60 -0.73
C SER A 311 23.24 22.91 0.77
N THR A 312 22.07 22.77 1.39
CA THR A 312 21.88 22.95 2.83
C THR A 312 22.60 21.88 3.63
N ILE A 313 22.48 20.61 3.19
CA ILE A 313 23.18 19.45 3.79
C ILE A 313 24.68 19.69 3.80
N ASN A 314 25.27 20.06 2.65
CA ASN A 314 26.71 20.33 2.53
C ASN A 314 27.13 21.55 3.37
N ALA A 315 26.35 22.62 3.41
CA ALA A 315 26.66 23.81 4.22
C ALA A 315 26.67 23.49 5.73
N ASN A 316 25.87 22.52 6.17
CA ASN A 316 25.83 22.03 7.55
C ASN A 316 26.92 21.01 7.86
N GLY A 317 27.80 20.65 6.90
CA GLY A 317 28.86 19.67 7.09
C GLY A 317 28.35 18.25 7.31
N ILE A 318 27.15 17.93 6.83
CA ILE A 318 26.55 16.61 6.93
C ILE A 318 27.07 15.75 5.77
N ASP A 319 27.57 14.56 6.11
CA ASP A 319 28.06 13.58 5.16
C ASP A 319 27.76 12.14 5.63
N LEU A 320 28.11 11.16 4.85
CA LEU A 320 27.87 9.74 5.15
C LEU A 320 28.63 9.20 6.34
N ASN A 321 29.62 9.93 6.88
CA ASN A 321 30.34 9.51 8.09
C ASN A 321 29.57 9.87 9.35
N ASN A 322 28.81 10.95 9.32
CA ASN A 322 28.15 11.52 10.50
C ASN A 322 26.62 11.38 10.51
N ILE A 323 26.05 10.60 9.57
CA ILE A 323 24.62 10.28 9.49
C ILE A 323 24.38 8.77 9.45
N SER A 324 23.24 8.32 9.97
CA SER A 324 22.83 6.92 9.98
C SER A 324 22.08 6.52 8.71
N LEU A 325 22.49 5.43 8.08
CA LEU A 325 21.77 4.81 6.98
C LEU A 325 20.73 3.80 7.50
N PHE A 326 19.81 3.36 6.64
CA PHE A 326 18.92 2.25 6.93
C PHE A 326 19.68 1.00 7.34
N GLY A 327 19.08 0.16 8.18
CA GLY A 327 19.68 -1.02 8.78
C GLY A 327 20.08 -2.11 7.76
N SER A 328 20.88 -3.04 8.24
CA SER A 328 21.41 -4.14 7.41
C SER A 328 20.30 -5.02 6.81
N ILE A 329 19.13 -5.13 7.46
CA ILE A 329 17.98 -5.87 6.96
C ILE A 329 17.46 -5.33 5.62
N PHE A 330 17.70 -4.07 5.31
CA PHE A 330 17.27 -3.43 4.06
C PHE A 330 18.31 -3.50 2.94
N ARG A 331 19.51 -4.04 3.17
CA ARG A 331 20.57 -4.08 2.15
C ARG A 331 21.49 -5.29 2.20
N ASP A 332 21.93 -5.69 3.40
CA ASP A 332 23.04 -6.66 3.55
C ASP A 332 22.52 -8.10 3.68
N VAL A 333 21.20 -8.25 3.83
CA VAL A 333 20.50 -9.53 3.92
C VAL A 333 19.44 -9.60 2.84
N ALA A 334 19.48 -10.63 2.02
CA ALA A 334 18.63 -10.78 0.83
C ALA A 334 17.14 -10.95 1.17
N ASP A 335 16.86 -11.59 2.30
CA ASP A 335 15.56 -11.91 2.89
C ASP A 335 15.40 -11.25 4.27
N GLY A 336 16.03 -10.10 4.47
CA GLY A 336 16.06 -9.39 5.76
C GLY A 336 14.73 -8.75 6.17
N ILE A 337 13.83 -8.52 5.21
CA ILE A 337 12.46 -8.01 5.43
C ILE A 337 11.49 -8.75 4.53
N ASP A 338 10.20 -8.67 4.85
CA ASP A 338 9.11 -9.15 4.00
C ASP A 338 8.46 -8.00 3.22
N ALA A 339 7.81 -8.34 2.10
CA ALA A 339 6.87 -7.44 1.46
C ALA A 339 5.53 -7.47 2.22
N GLN A 340 5.18 -6.35 2.87
CA GLN A 340 4.15 -6.30 3.90
C GLN A 340 2.86 -5.66 3.36
N TYR A 341 1.72 -6.32 3.58
CA TYR A 341 0.39 -5.75 3.42
C TYR A 341 -0.19 -5.28 4.76
N MET A 342 -0.03 -6.10 5.81
CA MET A 342 -0.50 -5.82 7.16
C MET A 342 0.21 -6.73 8.16
N GLN A 343 0.51 -6.18 9.34
CA GLN A 343 1.06 -6.92 10.47
C GLN A 343 0.06 -7.05 11.62
N TYR A 344 0.21 -8.08 12.43
CA TYR A 344 -0.54 -8.26 13.67
C TYR A 344 -0.36 -7.07 14.63
N SER A 345 0.85 -6.53 14.73
CA SER A 345 1.13 -5.32 15.52
C SER A 345 0.25 -4.13 15.12
N GLU A 346 0.03 -3.91 13.81
CA GLU A 346 -0.86 -2.86 13.33
C GLU A 346 -2.30 -3.04 13.79
N VAL A 347 -2.80 -4.29 13.72
CA VAL A 347 -4.16 -4.61 14.17
C VAL A 347 -4.33 -4.31 15.65
N GLN A 348 -3.36 -4.72 16.47
CA GLN A 348 -3.39 -4.47 17.91
C GLN A 348 -3.29 -2.97 18.24
N PHE A 349 -2.44 -2.21 17.53
CA PHE A 349 -2.42 -0.74 17.66
C PHE A 349 -3.74 -0.10 17.22
N ALA A 350 -4.39 -0.64 16.19
CA ALA A 350 -5.70 -0.17 15.74
C ALA A 350 -6.78 -0.38 16.81
N LEU A 351 -6.78 -1.55 17.48
CA LEU A 351 -7.67 -1.83 18.58
C LEU A 351 -7.34 -0.98 19.82
N ALA A 352 -6.06 -0.76 20.13
CA ALA A 352 -5.64 0.14 21.21
C ALA A 352 -6.12 1.58 20.98
N GLU A 353 -5.97 2.09 19.75
CA GLU A 353 -6.51 3.40 19.36
C GLU A 353 -8.03 3.46 19.52
N ALA A 354 -8.74 2.44 19.00
CA ALA A 354 -10.19 2.38 19.06
C ALA A 354 -10.71 2.36 20.51
N ALA A 355 -10.09 1.59 21.39
CA ALA A 355 -10.42 1.53 22.79
C ALA A 355 -10.09 2.84 23.53
N ALA A 356 -8.92 3.44 23.29
CA ALA A 356 -8.52 4.71 23.87
C ALA A 356 -9.43 5.88 23.45
N ARG A 357 -10.01 5.82 22.23
CA ARG A 357 -10.99 6.79 21.75
C ARG A 357 -12.42 6.50 22.24
N GLY A 358 -12.66 5.36 22.87
CA GLY A 358 -14.01 4.91 23.26
C GLY A 358 -14.87 4.47 22.09
N TYR A 359 -14.29 4.11 20.95
CA TYR A 359 -15.00 3.57 19.79
C TYR A 359 -15.42 2.12 20.01
N ILE A 360 -14.64 1.38 20.81
CA ILE A 360 -14.93 0.02 21.24
C ILE A 360 -14.73 -0.11 22.75
N THR A 361 -15.42 -1.08 23.35
CA THR A 361 -15.15 -1.56 24.70
C THR A 361 -13.96 -2.50 24.64
N GLY A 362 -12.92 -2.25 25.45
CA GLY A 362 -11.71 -3.05 25.47
C GLY A 362 -10.63 -2.42 26.33
N ASP A 363 -9.58 -3.18 26.61
CA ASP A 363 -8.41 -2.69 27.35
C ASP A 363 -7.37 -2.15 26.37
N ALA A 364 -7.32 -0.82 26.24
CA ALA A 364 -6.37 -0.14 25.38
C ALA A 364 -4.90 -0.48 25.72
N ASN A 365 -4.58 -0.64 27.02
CA ASN A 365 -3.22 -0.97 27.44
C ASN A 365 -2.83 -2.40 27.07
N MET A 366 -3.75 -3.36 27.19
CA MET A 366 -3.52 -4.73 26.75
C MET A 366 -3.22 -4.79 25.24
N TYR A 367 -4.05 -4.17 24.42
CA TYR A 367 -3.85 -4.10 22.97
C TYR A 367 -2.52 -3.42 22.62
N TYR A 368 -2.20 -2.31 23.29
CA TYR A 368 -0.95 -1.57 23.10
C TYR A 368 0.27 -2.42 23.42
N GLN A 369 0.30 -3.11 24.56
CA GLN A 369 1.41 -3.97 24.96
C GLN A 369 1.57 -5.16 23.99
N ASN A 370 0.47 -5.77 23.56
CA ASN A 370 0.52 -6.82 22.52
C ASN A 370 1.11 -6.30 21.22
N ALA A 371 0.73 -5.10 20.79
CA ALA A 371 1.22 -4.48 19.56
C ALA A 371 2.73 -4.20 19.62
N VAL A 372 3.19 -3.60 20.70
CA VAL A 372 4.62 -3.31 20.93
C VAL A 372 5.42 -4.62 20.97
N THR A 373 4.97 -5.60 21.74
CA THR A 373 5.62 -6.92 21.84
C THR A 373 5.74 -7.57 20.47
N ALA A 374 4.64 -7.60 19.70
CA ALA A 374 4.66 -8.17 18.36
C ALA A 374 5.62 -7.44 17.40
N SER A 375 5.74 -6.12 17.52
CA SER A 375 6.71 -5.33 16.74
C SER A 375 8.16 -5.69 17.09
N PHE A 376 8.47 -5.85 18.38
CA PHE A 376 9.81 -6.30 18.81
C PHE A 376 10.13 -7.71 18.31
N GLU A 377 9.17 -8.64 18.40
CA GLU A 377 9.31 -10.00 17.91
C GLU A 377 9.52 -10.03 16.39
N TYR A 378 8.77 -9.23 15.63
CA TYR A 378 8.92 -9.15 14.16
C TYR A 378 10.33 -8.75 13.74
N TYR A 379 10.93 -7.77 14.44
CA TYR A 379 12.31 -7.34 14.18
C TYR A 379 13.36 -8.19 14.92
N ASN A 380 12.96 -9.30 15.54
CA ASN A 380 13.85 -10.18 16.32
C ASN A 380 14.70 -9.39 17.33
N THR A 381 14.09 -8.43 18.01
CA THR A 381 14.71 -7.54 18.98
C THR A 381 14.20 -7.86 20.39
N VAL A 382 15.09 -7.88 21.38
CA VAL A 382 14.71 -8.15 22.76
C VAL A 382 13.96 -6.95 23.34
N LEU A 383 12.72 -7.19 23.79
CA LEU A 383 11.95 -6.19 24.52
C LEU A 383 12.54 -6.02 25.94
N PRO A 384 13.01 -4.81 26.33
CA PRO A 384 13.52 -4.58 27.67
C PRO A 384 12.47 -4.83 28.75
N THR A 385 12.85 -5.42 29.86
CA THR A 385 11.92 -5.79 30.95
C THR A 385 11.25 -4.59 31.61
N ASP A 386 11.89 -3.42 31.56
CA ASP A 386 11.38 -2.14 32.08
C ASP A 386 10.63 -1.30 31.03
N TYR A 387 10.54 -1.76 29.77
CA TYR A 387 10.07 -0.94 28.65
C TYR A 387 8.69 -0.32 28.92
N PHE A 388 7.73 -1.11 29.40
CA PHE A 388 6.37 -0.64 29.68
C PHE A 388 6.24 0.19 30.98
N THR A 389 7.34 0.44 31.70
CA THR A 389 7.35 1.31 32.89
C THR A 389 8.02 2.67 32.63
N ARG A 390 8.59 2.85 31.42
CA ARG A 390 9.22 4.11 31.01
C ARG A 390 8.17 5.18 30.79
N THR A 391 8.45 6.42 31.20
CA THR A 391 7.50 7.55 31.17
C THR A 391 6.94 7.82 29.76
N GLU A 392 7.77 7.69 28.73
CA GLU A 392 7.42 7.92 27.34
C GLU A 392 6.60 6.78 26.73
N ILE A 393 6.54 5.62 27.40
CA ILE A 393 5.94 4.38 26.90
C ILE A 393 4.65 4.01 27.64
N VAL A 394 4.69 4.11 29.00
CA VAL A 394 3.56 3.67 29.85
C VAL A 394 2.30 4.43 29.53
N LEU A 395 1.17 3.71 29.37
CA LEU A 395 -0.14 4.32 29.32
C LEU A 395 -0.64 4.55 30.75
N ASP A 396 -1.03 5.77 31.05
CA ASP A 396 -1.40 6.22 32.41
C ASP A 396 -2.86 6.74 32.51
N GLY A 397 -3.67 6.56 31.46
CA GLY A 397 -5.05 7.01 31.40
C GLY A 397 -5.21 8.49 31.04
N THR A 398 -4.14 9.17 30.63
CA THR A 398 -4.19 10.59 30.25
C THR A 398 -4.44 10.78 28.75
N ALA A 399 -4.68 12.04 28.34
CA ALA A 399 -4.83 12.39 26.92
C ALA A 399 -3.58 12.06 26.08
N ASN A 400 -2.41 11.90 26.70
CA ASN A 400 -1.15 11.57 26.03
C ASN A 400 -1.07 10.11 25.59
N ASP A 401 -1.91 9.23 26.15
CA ASP A 401 -1.93 7.81 25.77
C ASP A 401 -2.18 7.60 24.28
N LEU A 402 -3.06 8.40 23.70
CA LEU A 402 -3.33 8.33 22.27
C LEU A 402 -2.10 8.70 21.42
N GLU A 403 -1.33 9.70 21.83
CA GLU A 403 -0.09 10.07 21.16
C GLU A 403 0.95 8.94 21.25
N LYS A 404 1.09 8.31 22.44
CA LYS A 404 1.97 7.16 22.64
C LYS A 404 1.59 5.97 21.76
N ILE A 405 0.31 5.60 21.72
CA ILE A 405 -0.22 4.52 20.88
C ILE A 405 0.06 4.80 19.40
N LEU A 406 -0.26 5.99 18.93
CA LEU A 406 -0.17 6.34 17.51
C LEU A 406 1.28 6.54 17.04
N THR A 407 2.19 7.00 17.91
CA THR A 407 3.62 7.11 17.60
C THR A 407 4.26 5.74 17.53
N GLN A 408 3.91 4.80 18.43
CA GLN A 408 4.35 3.41 18.35
C GLN A 408 3.79 2.71 17.11
N LYS A 409 2.51 2.95 16.78
CA LYS A 409 1.89 2.47 15.54
C LYS A 409 2.63 2.99 14.31
N TRP A 410 2.95 4.29 14.26
CA TRP A 410 3.72 4.89 13.19
C TRP A 410 5.05 4.16 13.02
N LEU A 411 5.83 3.96 14.08
CA LEU A 411 7.12 3.26 13.99
C LEU A 411 6.96 1.82 13.48
N SER A 412 5.89 1.11 13.87
CA SER A 412 5.65 -0.27 13.43
C SER A 412 5.29 -0.38 11.94
N LEU A 413 4.88 0.73 11.32
CA LEU A 413 4.47 0.79 9.92
C LEU A 413 5.63 1.15 8.96
N ILE A 414 6.89 1.13 9.41
CA ILE A 414 8.03 1.33 8.51
C ILE A 414 8.00 0.28 7.39
N ASN A 415 8.09 0.75 6.15
CA ASN A 415 8.05 -0.08 4.94
C ASN A 415 6.74 -0.85 4.70
N VAL A 416 5.62 -0.47 5.33
CA VAL A 416 4.28 -1.02 5.08
C VAL A 416 3.55 -0.14 4.05
N GLY A 417 4.01 -0.11 2.80
CA GLY A 417 3.45 0.74 1.76
C GLY A 417 3.28 2.19 2.23
N HIS A 418 2.12 2.78 1.97
CA HIS A 418 1.78 4.14 2.39
C HIS A 418 1.04 4.22 3.75
N GLU A 419 0.87 3.10 4.49
CA GLU A 419 0.00 3.07 5.66
C GLU A 419 0.42 4.04 6.77
N ALA A 420 1.73 4.20 7.02
CA ALA A 420 2.22 5.18 7.97
C ALA A 420 1.81 6.62 7.58
N TRP A 421 1.97 6.96 6.30
CA TRP A 421 1.57 8.27 5.78
C TRP A 421 0.06 8.48 5.88
N PHE A 422 -0.76 7.48 5.50
CA PHE A 422 -2.21 7.56 5.67
C PHE A 422 -2.62 7.73 7.14
N ASN A 423 -1.96 7.01 8.06
CA ASN A 423 -2.25 7.12 9.49
C ASN A 423 -1.92 8.53 10.02
N VAL A 424 -0.78 9.12 9.62
CA VAL A 424 -0.41 10.49 9.99
C VAL A 424 -1.39 11.51 9.41
N ARG A 425 -1.78 11.40 8.14
CA ARG A 425 -2.79 12.26 7.51
C ARG A 425 -4.12 12.22 8.26
N ARG A 426 -4.51 11.03 8.75
CA ARG A 426 -5.75 10.85 9.51
C ARG A 426 -5.67 11.43 10.92
N THR A 427 -4.55 11.25 11.62
CA THR A 427 -4.43 11.50 13.06
C THR A 427 -3.68 12.77 13.40
N GLY A 428 -2.74 13.20 12.55
CA GLY A 428 -1.76 14.23 12.84
C GLY A 428 -0.63 13.75 13.77
N ILE A 429 -0.53 12.43 14.05
CA ILE A 429 0.42 11.88 15.01
C ILE A 429 1.30 10.81 14.33
N PRO A 430 2.64 10.89 14.52
CA PRO A 430 3.36 12.00 15.13
C PRO A 430 3.21 13.29 14.33
N ASN A 431 3.48 14.45 14.97
CA ASN A 431 3.48 15.72 14.25
C ASN A 431 4.68 15.78 13.31
N LEU A 432 4.44 15.58 12.02
CA LEU A 432 5.46 15.64 10.97
C LEU A 432 5.46 17.03 10.32
N GLU A 433 6.58 17.70 10.40
CA GLU A 433 6.76 19.03 9.84
C GLU A 433 7.44 18.98 8.47
N ALA A 434 7.06 19.89 7.59
CA ALA A 434 7.76 20.10 6.33
C ALA A 434 9.19 20.59 6.61
N GLY A 435 10.16 20.07 5.86
CA GLY A 435 11.54 20.50 6.00
C GLY A 435 11.81 21.88 5.37
N PRO A 436 12.97 22.49 5.66
CA PRO A 436 13.22 23.91 5.37
C PRO A 436 13.29 24.26 3.89
N ASP A 437 13.66 23.32 3.03
CA ASP A 437 13.83 23.54 1.59
C ASP A 437 12.74 22.82 0.75
N ASN A 438 11.56 22.56 1.36
CA ASN A 438 10.46 21.87 0.70
C ASN A 438 9.84 22.70 -0.44
N PHE A 439 9.23 22.03 -1.41
CA PHE A 439 8.56 22.65 -2.56
C PHE A 439 7.05 22.85 -2.36
N ASN A 440 6.52 22.63 -1.14
CA ASN A 440 5.08 22.68 -0.85
C ASN A 440 4.65 23.84 0.08
N ASN A 441 5.45 24.89 0.17
CA ASN A 441 5.15 26.07 1.01
C ASN A 441 4.83 25.68 2.47
N ASP A 442 5.69 24.88 3.07
CA ASP A 442 5.63 24.39 4.45
C ASP A 442 4.38 23.59 4.81
N LYS A 443 3.70 23.02 3.80
CA LYS A 443 2.54 22.16 4.00
C LYS A 443 2.93 20.70 3.83
N TYR A 444 2.39 19.85 4.70
CA TYR A 444 2.51 18.41 4.58
C TYR A 444 1.58 17.89 3.47
N PRO A 445 2.09 17.14 2.48
CA PRO A 445 1.28 16.70 1.35
C PRO A 445 0.29 15.61 1.77
N VAL A 446 -0.85 15.55 1.09
CA VAL A 446 -1.94 14.61 1.44
C VAL A 446 -2.40 13.72 0.29
N ARG A 447 -1.86 13.89 -0.93
CA ARG A 447 -2.19 13.04 -2.09
C ARG A 447 -1.15 13.18 -3.21
N TYR A 448 -1.23 12.31 -4.22
CA TYR A 448 -0.59 12.53 -5.52
C TYR A 448 -1.51 13.29 -6.48
N LEU A 449 -0.94 13.91 -7.51
CA LEU A 449 -1.71 14.47 -8.63
C LEU A 449 -2.32 13.32 -9.46
N TYR A 450 -3.41 13.58 -10.14
CA TYR A 450 -3.89 12.61 -11.13
C TYR A 450 -2.89 12.48 -12.29
N PRO A 451 -2.78 11.27 -12.90
CA PRO A 451 -1.94 11.09 -14.08
C PRO A 451 -2.31 12.01 -15.24
N GLU A 452 -1.32 12.49 -15.97
CA GLU A 452 -1.53 13.30 -17.18
C GLU A 452 -2.33 12.54 -18.25
N SER A 453 -2.25 11.21 -18.29
CA SER A 453 -3.07 10.36 -19.14
C SER A 453 -4.57 10.55 -18.92
N GLU A 454 -5.00 10.72 -17.65
CA GLU A 454 -6.42 10.95 -17.32
C GLU A 454 -6.91 12.30 -17.87
N GLN A 455 -6.07 13.32 -17.82
CA GLN A 455 -6.37 14.62 -18.41
C GLN A 455 -6.52 14.54 -19.96
N ALA A 456 -5.72 13.68 -20.59
CA ALA A 456 -5.69 13.52 -22.03
C ALA A 456 -6.81 12.60 -22.57
N THR A 457 -7.06 11.46 -21.90
CA THR A 457 -7.92 10.39 -22.44
C THR A 457 -9.29 10.31 -21.76
N ASN A 458 -9.45 10.86 -20.55
CA ASN A 458 -10.69 10.85 -19.76
C ASN A 458 -11.06 12.27 -19.24
N SER A 459 -10.79 13.30 -20.05
CA SER A 459 -10.80 14.72 -19.67
C SER A 459 -12.09 15.18 -18.97
N GLU A 460 -13.27 14.74 -19.44
CA GLU A 460 -14.55 15.21 -18.88
C GLU A 460 -14.78 14.65 -17.48
N ASN A 461 -14.54 13.36 -17.24
CA ASN A 461 -14.69 12.74 -15.92
C ASN A 461 -13.59 13.20 -14.95
N TYR A 462 -12.36 13.42 -15.46
CA TYR A 462 -11.27 14.03 -14.69
C TYR A 462 -11.68 15.43 -14.16
N LYS A 463 -12.22 16.31 -15.00
CA LYS A 463 -12.65 17.66 -14.57
C LYS A 463 -13.70 17.60 -13.46
N VAL A 464 -14.68 16.69 -13.58
CA VAL A 464 -15.72 16.49 -12.56
C VAL A 464 -15.08 16.04 -11.22
N ALA A 465 -14.14 15.10 -11.25
CA ALA A 465 -13.43 14.65 -10.06
C ALA A 465 -12.61 15.78 -9.43
N VAL A 466 -11.86 16.53 -10.23
CA VAL A 466 -11.04 17.67 -9.77
C VAL A 466 -11.89 18.74 -9.11
N GLU A 467 -13.07 19.06 -9.66
CA GLU A 467 -14.00 20.03 -9.05
C GLU A 467 -14.49 19.55 -7.69
N ARG A 468 -14.89 18.26 -7.57
CA ARG A 468 -15.38 17.68 -6.30
C ARG A 468 -14.34 17.70 -5.18
N ILE A 469 -13.09 17.42 -5.51
CA ILE A 469 -12.00 17.40 -4.50
C ILE A 469 -11.43 18.78 -4.18
N GLY A 470 -11.84 19.83 -4.92
CA GLY A 470 -11.39 21.21 -4.71
C GLY A 470 -10.06 21.55 -5.37
N GLY A 471 -9.72 20.87 -6.46
CA GLY A 471 -8.52 21.12 -7.26
C GLY A 471 -7.52 19.94 -7.26
N ASP A 472 -6.84 19.75 -8.40
CA ASP A 472 -5.80 18.72 -8.53
C ASP A 472 -4.45 19.25 -8.03
N ASN A 473 -4.28 19.21 -6.71
CA ASN A 473 -3.02 19.58 -6.06
C ASN A 473 -2.73 18.66 -4.87
N ILE A 474 -1.46 18.57 -4.46
CA ILE A 474 -1.01 17.64 -3.41
C ILE A 474 -1.53 17.98 -2.00
N ASN A 475 -2.24 19.09 -1.83
CA ASN A 475 -2.83 19.54 -0.56
C ASN A 475 -4.36 19.39 -0.53
N SER A 476 -5.00 18.86 -1.59
CA SER A 476 -6.44 18.62 -1.62
C SER A 476 -6.82 17.39 -0.79
N LYS A 477 -7.35 17.64 0.42
CA LYS A 477 -7.75 16.57 1.36
C LYS A 477 -8.81 15.66 0.78
N GLY A 478 -8.67 14.37 1.04
CA GLY A 478 -9.70 13.37 0.76
C GLY A 478 -10.95 13.52 1.65
N TRP A 479 -12.00 12.77 1.31
CA TRP A 479 -13.26 12.77 2.07
C TRP A 479 -13.05 12.35 3.53
N TRP A 480 -12.28 11.29 3.79
CA TRP A 480 -12.06 10.78 5.15
C TRP A 480 -11.14 11.69 6.02
N GLU A 481 -10.46 12.66 5.42
CA GLU A 481 -9.59 13.61 6.16
C GLU A 481 -10.31 14.87 6.62
N LYS A 482 -11.49 15.16 6.02
CA LYS A 482 -12.30 16.38 6.28
C LYS A 482 -13.18 16.20 7.55
#